data_27930669ee2d3ed31acf20fefe414b7b
#
_entry.id   27930669ee2d3ed31acf20fefe414b7b
#
_cell.length_a   1.000
_cell.length_b   1.000
_cell.length_c   1.000
_cell.angle_alpha   90.00
_cell.angle_beta   90.00
_cell.angle_gamma   90.00
#
_symmetry.space_group_name_H-M   'P 1'
#
loop_
_entity.id
_entity.type
_entity.pdbx_description
1 polymer ?
#
loop_
_entity_poly.entity_id
_entity_poly.type
_entity_poly.pdbx_seq_one_letter_code
_entity_poly.pdbx_strand_id
1 'polypeptide(L)'
;MLLPTRTTRLALAGLASVALLAGCTASPDGDAPAGGSSASGGVASLVSADAKSTVDEVKASLGEPTAKDGTKLCYITRTLSNEFWGYERDGFEAEAKRLGVQYQTFDVTDESSITEQLDKAKSALNQGCSAILASPISATGLDSVFQSALAAGIPAIVLNDAKSSLPGVVYVGPDATTIGGTAADYIAGKLPDGGKVAMIEGDPGSSNAINRGDGFTAALKDHPGLDLVASQTASWDQTKAQEIATTMLTANPDIAAFYSQNDGMALGVQAAIDAKGLTGKVILVGTDGIPQAKKQIQAGAYTATVSELPTTEGATGVDVALWLLAGKQVPAWVDVPAFIVDGQNVAQYATGMP
;
A
#
# COMPACT_ATOMS: atom_id res chain seq x y z
N MET A 1 -40.92 36.92 -28.70
CA MET A 1 -42.31 36.47 -28.53
C MET A 1 -42.42 35.86 -27.14
N LEU A 2 -42.63 36.72 -26.20
CA LEU A 2 -43.61 36.81 -25.12
C LEU A 2 -43.90 35.52 -24.33
N LEU A 3 -43.50 35.61 -23.05
CA LEU A 3 -43.95 34.92 -21.83
C LEU A 3 -45.52 34.86 -21.75
N PRO A 4 -46.15 34.08 -20.86
CA PRO A 4 -46.14 34.44 -19.44
C PRO A 4 -46.17 33.30 -18.38
N THR A 5 -45.70 33.66 -17.23
CA THR A 5 -45.93 33.29 -15.83
C THR A 5 -47.34 32.85 -15.44
N ARG A 6 -47.42 31.90 -14.46
CA ARG A 6 -48.46 31.97 -13.41
C ARG A 6 -48.00 31.29 -12.11
N THR A 7 -47.93 32.12 -11.11
CA THR A 7 -47.83 31.86 -9.68
C THR A 7 -49.21 31.48 -9.12
N THR A 8 -49.29 30.57 -8.13
CA THR A 8 -50.37 30.58 -7.15
C THR A 8 -49.81 30.14 -5.78
N ARG A 9 -49.97 31.01 -4.81
CA ARG A 9 -49.84 30.81 -3.36
C ARG A 9 -51.22 30.51 -2.78
N LEU A 10 -51.27 29.80 -1.64
CA LEU A 10 -52.20 29.96 -0.48
C LEU A 10 -51.92 28.75 0.44
N ALA A 11 -51.54 28.83 1.66
CA ALA A 11 -51.89 29.53 2.89
C ALA A 11 -52.60 28.57 3.90
N LEU A 12 -51.90 28.49 5.04
CA LEU A 12 -52.29 28.46 6.46
C LEU A 12 -53.51 27.63 6.96
N ALA A 13 -53.26 26.90 8.02
CA ALA A 13 -53.92 26.82 9.35
C ALA A 13 -53.53 25.50 10.02
N GLY A 14 -53.14 25.32 11.25
CA GLY A 14 -53.27 26.04 12.50
C GLY A 14 -53.86 25.11 13.56
N LEU A 15 -53.25 25.11 14.79
CA LEU A 15 -53.81 24.62 16.08
C LEU A 15 -53.86 23.08 16.32
N ALA A 16 -53.65 22.53 17.52
CA ALA A 16 -53.37 23.00 18.85
C ALA A 16 -52.92 21.85 19.76
N SER A 17 -52.27 22.20 20.82
CA SER A 17 -51.75 21.48 21.97
C SER A 17 -52.76 20.59 22.71
N VAL A 18 -52.30 19.46 23.30
CA VAL A 18 -52.74 19.02 24.64
C VAL A 18 -51.56 18.34 25.35
N ALA A 19 -51.17 18.91 26.46
CA ALA A 19 -50.33 18.29 27.47
C ALA A 19 -51.17 17.55 28.48
N LEU A 20 -50.73 16.37 28.91
CA LEU A 20 -51.25 15.74 30.14
C LEU A 20 -50.07 15.12 30.91
N LEU A 21 -49.82 15.71 32.06
CA LEU A 21 -49.02 15.23 33.18
C LEU A 21 -49.83 14.22 34.01
N ALA A 22 -49.18 13.17 34.45
CA ALA A 22 -49.36 12.48 35.73
C ALA A 22 -48.61 11.11 35.62
N GLY A 23 -47.91 10.60 36.58
CA GLY A 23 -47.62 10.86 37.96
C GLY A 23 -46.63 9.79 38.44
N CYS A 24 -45.77 10.15 39.36
CA CYS A 24 -44.84 9.26 40.06
C CYS A 24 -45.55 8.24 40.92
N THR A 25 -45.10 6.98 40.94
CA THR A 25 -45.07 6.15 42.14
C THR A 25 -43.77 5.37 42.19
N ALA A 26 -42.95 5.63 43.18
CA ALA A 26 -41.81 4.84 43.57
C ALA A 26 -42.27 3.69 44.47
N SER A 27 -41.63 2.52 44.36
CA SER A 27 -41.36 1.57 45.46
C SER A 27 -40.43 0.47 45.02
N PRO A 28 -39.78 -0.26 45.97
CA PRO A 28 -38.34 -0.33 46.01
C PRO A 28 -37.80 -1.77 45.81
N ASP A 29 -36.48 -1.86 45.74
CA ASP A 29 -35.61 -3.03 45.95
C ASP A 29 -35.74 -4.22 44.97
N GLY A 30 -34.76 -4.26 44.09
CA GLY A 30 -34.36 -5.44 43.34
C GLY A 30 -32.95 -5.20 42.79
N ASP A 31 -31.95 -5.70 43.47
CA ASP A 31 -30.57 -5.80 42.98
C ASP A 31 -30.57 -6.48 41.61
N ALA A 32 -30.44 -5.69 40.55
CA ALA A 32 -30.01 -6.15 39.25
C ALA A 32 -28.50 -6.06 39.18
N PRO A 33 -27.78 -7.14 38.79
CA PRO A 33 -26.35 -7.09 38.60
C PRO A 33 -26.07 -6.04 37.53
N ALA A 34 -25.12 -5.16 37.83
CA ALA A 34 -24.59 -4.17 36.89
C ALA A 34 -24.23 -4.88 35.57
N GLY A 35 -25.08 -4.76 34.60
CA GLY A 35 -24.79 -5.15 33.24
C GLY A 35 -23.60 -4.35 32.77
N GLY A 36 -22.46 -5.02 32.60
CA GLY A 36 -21.29 -4.46 32.00
C GLY A 36 -21.70 -3.82 30.67
N SER A 37 -21.47 -2.53 30.57
CA SER A 37 -21.53 -1.79 29.33
C SER A 37 -20.61 -2.48 28.35
N SER A 38 -21.12 -3.38 27.54
CA SER A 38 -20.43 -3.89 26.34
C SER A 38 -20.17 -2.67 25.50
N ALA A 39 -18.94 -2.18 25.51
CA ALA A 39 -18.49 -1.21 24.55
C ALA A 39 -18.72 -1.83 23.17
N SER A 40 -19.77 -1.36 22.47
CA SER A 40 -20.06 -1.72 21.09
C SER A 40 -19.12 -0.95 20.16
N GLY A 41 -17.83 -1.09 20.40
CA GLY A 41 -16.79 -0.71 19.47
C GLY A 41 -16.50 -1.92 18.59
N GLY A 42 -17.00 -1.95 17.35
CA GLY A 42 -16.61 -2.97 16.37
C GLY A 42 -15.11 -2.98 16.16
N VAL A 43 -14.58 -3.95 15.40
CA VAL A 43 -13.14 -4.11 15.13
C VAL A 43 -12.45 -2.80 14.69
N ALA A 44 -13.17 -1.90 14.02
CA ALA A 44 -12.67 -0.57 13.64
C ALA A 44 -12.22 0.28 14.84
N SER A 45 -12.79 0.11 16.03
CA SER A 45 -12.37 0.87 17.23
C SER A 45 -11.06 0.36 17.84
N LEU A 46 -10.56 -0.77 17.39
CA LEU A 46 -9.26 -1.32 17.79
C LEU A 46 -8.11 -0.68 17.00
N VAL A 47 -8.41 0.09 15.96
CA VAL A 47 -7.39 0.77 15.15
C VAL A 47 -7.23 2.20 15.66
N SER A 48 -6.02 2.52 16.15
CA SER A 48 -5.67 3.86 16.62
C SER A 48 -5.45 4.77 15.42
N ALA A 49 -6.44 5.63 15.13
CA ALA A 49 -6.37 6.57 14.02
C ALA A 49 -5.09 7.43 14.11
N ASP A 50 -4.50 7.73 12.95
CA ASP A 50 -3.29 8.56 12.79
C ASP A 50 -2.02 8.03 13.51
N ALA A 51 -2.08 6.89 14.21
CA ALA A 51 -0.91 6.29 14.80
C ALA A 51 -0.10 5.53 13.76
N LYS A 52 1.22 5.80 13.74
CA LYS A 52 2.23 5.10 12.96
C LYS A 52 3.26 4.51 13.92
N SER A 53 3.59 3.24 13.74
CA SER A 53 4.65 2.56 14.50
C SER A 53 5.38 1.58 13.60
N THR A 54 6.64 1.34 13.88
CA THR A 54 7.42 0.32 13.17
C THR A 54 6.96 -1.10 13.56
N VAL A 55 7.27 -2.08 12.72
CA VAL A 55 6.98 -3.50 13.01
C VAL A 55 7.55 -3.92 14.37
N ASP A 56 8.80 -3.53 14.68
CA ASP A 56 9.48 -3.90 15.92
C ASP A 56 8.80 -3.28 17.15
N GLU A 57 8.39 -2.02 17.07
CA GLU A 57 7.65 -1.35 18.16
C GLU A 57 6.31 -2.02 18.44
N VAL A 58 5.57 -2.38 17.38
CA VAL A 58 4.28 -3.07 17.52
C VAL A 58 4.48 -4.45 18.12
N LYS A 59 5.45 -5.23 17.64
CA LYS A 59 5.80 -6.55 18.19
C LYS A 59 6.25 -6.46 19.65
N ALA A 60 7.09 -5.50 20.00
CA ALA A 60 7.53 -5.28 21.37
C ALA A 60 6.36 -4.93 22.31
N SER A 61 5.39 -4.16 21.85
CA SER A 61 4.22 -3.74 22.62
C SER A 61 3.17 -4.84 22.76
N LEU A 62 2.88 -5.59 21.68
CA LEU A 62 1.77 -6.54 21.62
C LEU A 62 2.19 -7.99 21.86
N GLY A 63 3.49 -8.29 21.74
CA GLY A 63 4.03 -9.65 21.85
C GLY A 63 3.61 -10.56 20.70
N GLU A 64 3.97 -11.84 20.80
CA GLU A 64 3.62 -12.83 19.77
C GLU A 64 2.11 -12.92 19.57
N PRO A 65 1.64 -12.92 18.32
CA PRO A 65 0.23 -13.15 18.03
C PRO A 65 -0.15 -14.61 18.25
N THR A 66 -1.40 -14.84 18.60
CA THR A 66 -1.95 -16.17 18.78
C THR A 66 -3.26 -16.33 18.02
N ALA A 67 -3.42 -17.45 17.35
CA ALA A 67 -4.66 -17.77 16.64
C ALA A 67 -5.63 -18.54 17.56
N LYS A 68 -6.93 -18.30 17.35
CA LYS A 68 -7.99 -19.16 17.89
C LYS A 68 -8.26 -20.30 16.89
N ASP A 69 -8.73 -21.43 17.41
CA ASP A 69 -9.13 -22.55 16.57
C ASP A 69 -10.18 -22.11 15.54
N GLY A 70 -10.01 -22.55 14.30
CA GLY A 70 -10.89 -22.19 13.19
C GLY A 70 -10.64 -20.82 12.57
N THR A 71 -9.63 -20.07 13.01
CA THR A 71 -9.22 -18.82 12.35
C THR A 71 -8.78 -19.10 10.90
N LYS A 72 -9.38 -18.40 9.96
CA LYS A 72 -9.04 -18.43 8.54
C LYS A 72 -8.75 -17.02 8.02
N LEU A 73 -7.56 -16.80 7.50
CA LEU A 73 -7.17 -15.53 6.89
C LEU A 73 -7.27 -15.61 5.37
N CYS A 74 -7.74 -14.54 4.73
CA CYS A 74 -7.82 -14.44 3.28
C CYS A 74 -6.99 -13.27 2.79
N TYR A 75 -6.11 -13.53 1.82
CA TYR A 75 -5.28 -12.52 1.21
C TYR A 75 -5.57 -12.39 -0.28
N ILE A 76 -5.93 -11.18 -0.71
CA ILE A 76 -6.18 -10.81 -2.09
C ILE A 76 -4.95 -10.05 -2.59
N THR A 77 -4.06 -10.77 -3.26
CA THR A 77 -2.84 -10.19 -3.84
C THR A 77 -3.08 -9.62 -5.23
N ARG A 78 -2.03 -9.07 -5.83
CA ARG A 78 -1.98 -8.67 -7.23
C ARG A 78 -1.53 -9.84 -8.12
N THR A 79 -1.06 -9.54 -9.33
CA THR A 79 -0.60 -10.56 -10.25
C THR A 79 0.75 -11.15 -9.83
N LEU A 80 0.86 -12.47 -9.92
CA LEU A 80 2.11 -13.17 -9.61
C LEU A 80 3.13 -13.13 -10.76
N SER A 81 2.80 -12.50 -11.90
CA SER A 81 3.76 -12.20 -12.96
C SER A 81 4.78 -11.12 -12.54
N ASN A 82 4.42 -10.27 -11.57
CA ASN A 82 5.36 -9.42 -10.85
C ASN A 82 5.81 -10.18 -9.58
N GLU A 83 7.07 -10.55 -9.53
CA GLU A 83 7.62 -11.40 -8.47
C GLU A 83 7.53 -10.76 -7.06
N PHE A 84 7.45 -9.41 -6.95
CA PHE A 84 7.26 -8.71 -5.69
C PHE A 84 6.04 -9.25 -4.91
N TRP A 85 4.89 -9.38 -5.59
CA TRP A 85 3.66 -9.89 -4.99
C TRP A 85 3.75 -11.37 -4.62
N GLY A 86 4.60 -12.12 -5.32
CA GLY A 86 4.93 -13.50 -4.96
C GLY A 86 5.64 -13.58 -3.62
N TYR A 87 6.62 -12.72 -3.36
CA TYR A 87 7.34 -12.66 -2.07
C TYR A 87 6.45 -12.17 -0.93
N GLU A 88 5.56 -11.19 -1.17
CA GLU A 88 4.61 -10.73 -0.16
C GLU A 88 3.64 -11.85 0.23
N ARG A 89 3.09 -12.57 -0.75
CA ARG A 89 2.26 -13.76 -0.52
C ARG A 89 3.03 -14.83 0.25
N ASP A 90 4.26 -15.13 -0.14
CA ASP A 90 5.06 -16.17 0.49
C ASP A 90 5.33 -15.84 1.97
N GLY A 91 5.55 -14.57 2.31
CA GLY A 91 5.64 -14.09 3.69
C GLY A 91 4.34 -14.29 4.47
N PHE A 92 3.21 -13.92 3.88
CA PHE A 92 1.88 -14.18 4.44
C PHE A 92 1.65 -15.67 4.71
N GLU A 93 1.92 -16.53 3.73
CA GLU A 93 1.72 -17.96 3.85
C GLU A 93 2.66 -18.61 4.87
N ALA A 94 3.92 -18.20 4.89
CA ALA A 94 4.91 -18.73 5.83
C ALA A 94 4.51 -18.40 7.28
N GLU A 95 4.07 -17.17 7.54
CA GLU A 95 3.67 -16.75 8.86
C GLU A 95 2.36 -17.41 9.31
N ALA A 96 1.37 -17.49 8.42
CA ALA A 96 0.13 -18.22 8.69
C ALA A 96 0.40 -19.70 9.04
N LYS A 97 1.29 -20.36 8.30
CA LYS A 97 1.74 -21.74 8.60
C LYS A 97 2.45 -21.83 9.94
N ARG A 98 3.37 -20.90 10.25
CA ARG A 98 4.11 -20.86 11.52
C ARG A 98 3.17 -20.79 12.72
N LEU A 99 2.09 -20.01 12.60
CA LEU A 99 1.10 -19.79 13.65
C LEU A 99 -0.07 -20.80 13.63
N GLY A 100 -0.07 -21.77 12.72
CA GLY A 100 -1.11 -22.79 12.61
C GLY A 100 -2.47 -22.26 12.14
N VAL A 101 -2.47 -21.14 11.39
CA VAL A 101 -3.69 -20.48 10.90
C VAL A 101 -4.07 -21.04 9.54
N GLN A 102 -5.36 -21.28 9.32
CA GLN A 102 -5.87 -21.57 7.99
C GLN A 102 -5.80 -20.30 7.13
N TYR A 103 -5.47 -20.46 5.85
CA TYR A 103 -5.40 -19.33 4.94
C TYR A 103 -5.86 -19.68 3.53
N GLN A 104 -6.18 -18.67 2.77
CA GLN A 104 -6.47 -18.74 1.35
C GLN A 104 -5.98 -17.47 0.65
N THR A 105 -5.35 -17.65 -0.52
CA THR A 105 -4.86 -16.55 -1.35
C THR A 105 -5.66 -16.45 -2.65
N PHE A 106 -5.80 -15.24 -3.17
CA PHE A 106 -6.48 -14.91 -4.41
C PHE A 106 -5.61 -13.95 -5.19
N ASP A 107 -5.06 -14.38 -6.28
CA ASP A 107 -4.29 -13.57 -7.22
C ASP A 107 -5.14 -13.14 -8.42
N VAL A 108 -4.74 -12.08 -9.11
CA VAL A 108 -5.38 -11.58 -10.33
C VAL A 108 -4.49 -11.80 -11.55
N THR A 109 -5.08 -11.67 -12.73
CA THR A 109 -4.41 -11.99 -14.00
C THR A 109 -3.30 -11.01 -14.35
N ASP A 110 -3.52 -9.69 -14.12
CA ASP A 110 -2.55 -8.64 -14.43
C ASP A 110 -2.69 -7.41 -13.52
N GLU A 111 -1.74 -6.46 -13.62
CA GLU A 111 -1.67 -5.26 -12.79
C GLU A 111 -2.83 -4.28 -12.99
N SER A 112 -3.66 -4.45 -14.02
CA SER A 112 -4.81 -3.59 -14.32
C SER A 112 -6.16 -4.23 -14.01
N SER A 113 -6.18 -5.46 -13.48
CA SER A 113 -7.37 -6.28 -13.25
C SER A 113 -8.21 -5.85 -12.04
N ILE A 114 -8.58 -4.56 -11.92
CA ILE A 114 -9.30 -3.97 -10.79
C ILE A 114 -10.64 -4.69 -10.53
N THR A 115 -11.42 -4.96 -11.60
CA THR A 115 -12.72 -5.63 -11.47
C THR A 115 -12.57 -7.07 -10.98
N GLU A 116 -11.59 -7.80 -11.52
CA GLU A 116 -11.30 -9.16 -11.08
C GLU A 116 -10.89 -9.18 -9.60
N GLN A 117 -10.04 -8.24 -9.17
CA GLN A 117 -9.63 -8.14 -7.78
C GLN A 117 -10.83 -7.88 -6.85
N LEU A 118 -11.72 -6.97 -7.24
CA LEU A 118 -12.94 -6.70 -6.49
C LEU A 118 -13.83 -7.93 -6.35
N ASP A 119 -14.01 -8.72 -7.42
CA ASP A 119 -14.85 -9.91 -7.40
C ASP A 119 -14.22 -11.03 -6.54
N LYS A 120 -12.89 -11.19 -6.59
CA LYS A 120 -12.15 -12.11 -5.71
C LYS A 120 -12.24 -11.68 -4.24
N ALA A 121 -12.15 -10.39 -3.95
CA ALA A 121 -12.30 -9.86 -2.60
C ALA A 121 -13.72 -10.09 -2.04
N LYS A 122 -14.77 -9.88 -2.84
CA LYS A 122 -16.15 -10.24 -2.47
C LYS A 122 -16.30 -11.73 -2.22
N SER A 123 -15.71 -12.56 -3.08
CA SER A 123 -15.72 -14.02 -2.91
C SER A 123 -15.05 -14.43 -1.60
N ALA A 124 -13.89 -13.85 -1.28
CA ALA A 124 -13.18 -14.09 -0.02
C ALA A 124 -14.05 -13.78 1.20
N LEU A 125 -14.72 -12.62 1.20
CA LEU A 125 -15.62 -12.22 2.28
C LEU A 125 -16.75 -13.23 2.48
N ASN A 126 -17.33 -13.76 1.39
CA ASN A 126 -18.41 -14.75 1.44
C ASN A 126 -17.94 -16.16 1.84
N GLN A 127 -16.65 -16.43 1.86
CA GLN A 127 -16.08 -17.74 2.24
C GLN A 127 -15.77 -17.88 3.74
N GLY A 128 -16.23 -16.93 4.56
CA GLY A 128 -16.10 -17.01 6.02
C GLY A 128 -14.69 -16.74 6.52
N CYS A 129 -13.94 -15.85 5.87
CA CYS A 129 -12.65 -15.40 6.34
C CYS A 129 -12.79 -14.63 7.65
N SER A 130 -11.92 -14.92 8.62
CA SER A 130 -11.88 -14.22 9.91
C SER A 130 -11.26 -12.82 9.78
N ALA A 131 -10.38 -12.61 8.80
CA ALA A 131 -9.84 -11.30 8.41
C ALA A 131 -9.57 -11.27 6.91
N ILE A 132 -9.65 -10.08 6.31
CA ILE A 132 -9.35 -9.81 4.91
C ILE A 132 -8.07 -8.97 4.83
N LEU A 133 -7.07 -9.50 4.14
CA LEU A 133 -5.86 -8.78 3.78
C LEU A 133 -5.89 -8.53 2.27
N ALA A 134 -5.38 -7.40 1.81
CA ALA A 134 -5.30 -7.14 0.38
C ALA A 134 -4.16 -6.18 0.02
N SER A 135 -3.59 -6.35 -1.18
CA SER A 135 -2.70 -5.39 -1.85
C SER A 135 -3.47 -4.77 -3.02
N PRO A 136 -4.22 -3.65 -2.79
CA PRO A 136 -5.15 -3.11 -3.78
C PRO A 136 -4.44 -2.61 -5.04
N ILE A 137 -5.06 -2.81 -6.20
CA ILE A 137 -4.56 -2.27 -7.48
C ILE A 137 -4.82 -0.75 -7.56
N SER A 138 -5.90 -0.27 -6.95
CA SER A 138 -6.25 1.15 -6.97
C SER A 138 -6.65 1.65 -5.58
N ALA A 139 -6.52 2.95 -5.36
CA ALA A 139 -6.71 3.60 -4.06
C ALA A 139 -8.06 3.31 -3.38
N THR A 140 -9.13 3.07 -4.16
CA THR A 140 -10.49 2.89 -3.64
C THR A 140 -11.20 1.64 -4.16
N GLY A 141 -10.51 0.84 -4.98
CA GLY A 141 -11.12 -0.32 -5.66
C GLY A 141 -11.73 -1.37 -4.73
N LEU A 142 -11.22 -1.50 -3.52
CA LEU A 142 -11.68 -2.46 -2.52
C LEU A 142 -12.45 -1.83 -1.35
N ASP A 143 -12.71 -0.51 -1.35
CA ASP A 143 -13.36 0.19 -0.23
C ASP A 143 -14.70 -0.43 0.16
N SER A 144 -15.53 -0.82 -0.82
CA SER A 144 -16.83 -1.45 -0.55
C SER A 144 -16.71 -2.81 0.16
N VAL A 145 -15.64 -3.55 -0.11
CA VAL A 145 -15.35 -4.82 0.56
C VAL A 145 -14.85 -4.57 1.97
N PHE A 146 -13.93 -3.62 2.16
CA PHE A 146 -13.43 -3.26 3.49
C PHE A 146 -14.54 -2.73 4.40
N GLN A 147 -15.43 -1.84 3.88
CA GLN A 147 -16.60 -1.38 4.62
C GLN A 147 -17.51 -2.54 5.05
N SER A 148 -17.77 -3.48 4.13
CA SER A 148 -18.59 -4.66 4.43
C SER A 148 -17.92 -5.58 5.46
N ALA A 149 -16.61 -5.79 5.37
CA ALA A 149 -15.86 -6.56 6.35
C ALA A 149 -15.92 -5.93 7.74
N LEU A 150 -15.62 -4.63 7.85
CA LEU A 150 -15.65 -3.89 9.11
C LEU A 150 -17.05 -3.88 9.74
N ALA A 151 -18.10 -3.71 8.93
CA ALA A 151 -19.50 -3.79 9.39
C ALA A 151 -19.87 -5.18 9.93
N ALA A 152 -19.24 -6.23 9.41
CA ALA A 152 -19.40 -7.61 9.88
C ALA A 152 -18.46 -7.95 11.07
N GLY A 153 -17.66 -7.00 11.56
CA GLY A 153 -16.67 -7.23 12.62
C GLY A 153 -15.42 -7.99 12.16
N ILE A 154 -15.16 -8.02 10.84
CA ILE A 154 -14.02 -8.68 10.23
C ILE A 154 -12.91 -7.65 10.01
N PRO A 155 -11.69 -7.84 10.57
CA PRO A 155 -10.54 -6.97 10.32
C PRO A 155 -10.24 -6.84 8.82
N ALA A 156 -9.89 -5.62 8.40
CA ALA A 156 -9.45 -5.30 7.05
C ALA A 156 -8.05 -4.69 7.11
N ILE A 157 -7.10 -5.30 6.39
CA ILE A 157 -5.70 -4.91 6.36
C ILE A 157 -5.26 -4.69 4.91
N VAL A 158 -4.61 -3.58 4.65
CA VAL A 158 -3.98 -3.26 3.37
C VAL A 158 -2.49 -3.49 3.48
N LEU A 159 -1.91 -4.18 2.50
CA LEU A 159 -0.47 -4.40 2.39
C LEU A 159 0.10 -3.57 1.23
N ASN A 160 1.23 -2.95 1.43
CA ASN A 160 2.09 -2.21 0.49
C ASN A 160 1.44 -1.03 -0.24
N ASP A 161 0.43 -1.23 -1.09
CA ASP A 161 -0.16 -0.16 -1.92
C ASP A 161 -1.54 0.28 -1.41
N ALA A 162 -1.91 1.50 -1.79
CA ALA A 162 -3.24 2.05 -1.58
C ALA A 162 -3.67 2.12 -0.10
N LYS A 163 -2.86 2.80 0.74
CA LYS A 163 -3.28 3.14 2.11
C LYS A 163 -4.73 3.66 2.09
N SER A 164 -5.65 2.87 2.65
CA SER A 164 -7.06 3.23 2.67
C SER A 164 -7.32 4.44 3.57
N SER A 165 -8.22 5.33 3.15
CA SER A 165 -8.73 6.41 3.98
C SER A 165 -9.87 5.99 4.90
N LEU A 166 -10.32 4.74 4.83
CA LEU A 166 -11.41 4.22 5.64
C LEU A 166 -10.96 4.01 7.10
N PRO A 167 -11.70 4.61 8.08
CA PRO A 167 -11.42 4.36 9.49
C PRO A 167 -11.54 2.86 9.82
N GLY A 168 -10.57 2.34 10.54
CA GLY A 168 -10.56 0.94 10.96
C GLY A 168 -9.87 -0.03 10.01
N VAL A 169 -9.41 0.43 8.85
CA VAL A 169 -8.49 -0.31 7.98
C VAL A 169 -7.05 -0.04 8.43
N VAL A 170 -6.27 -1.10 8.62
CA VAL A 170 -4.83 -0.98 8.95
C VAL A 170 -4.01 -1.04 7.67
N TYR A 171 -3.02 -0.19 7.56
CA TYR A 171 -2.01 -0.25 6.52
C TYR A 171 -0.71 -0.86 7.06
N VAL A 172 -0.17 -1.83 6.36
CA VAL A 172 1.14 -2.44 6.62
C VAL A 172 1.99 -2.24 5.38
N GLY A 173 3.05 -1.48 5.49
CA GLY A 173 3.93 -1.20 4.36
C GLY A 173 4.74 0.09 4.54
N PRO A 174 5.63 0.40 3.58
CA PRO A 174 6.51 1.55 3.64
C PRO A 174 5.80 2.86 3.30
N ASP A 175 6.51 3.96 3.52
CA ASP A 175 6.11 5.27 3.01
C ASP A 175 6.59 5.45 1.56
N ALA A 176 5.68 5.31 0.62
CA ALA A 176 5.98 5.43 -0.80
C ALA A 176 6.52 6.83 -1.17
N THR A 177 6.10 7.90 -0.47
CA THR A 177 6.67 9.24 -0.66
C THR A 177 8.12 9.29 -0.23
N THR A 178 8.44 8.68 0.91
CA THR A 178 9.83 8.56 1.39
C THR A 178 10.69 7.73 0.43
N ILE A 179 10.14 6.68 -0.19
CA ILE A 179 10.85 5.88 -1.21
C ILE A 179 11.29 6.76 -2.39
N GLY A 180 10.36 7.55 -2.96
CA GLY A 180 10.69 8.47 -4.05
C GLY A 180 11.75 9.50 -3.65
N GLY A 181 11.61 10.10 -2.47
CA GLY A 181 12.61 11.02 -1.91
C GLY A 181 13.99 10.37 -1.75
N THR A 182 14.04 9.17 -1.19
CA THR A 182 15.30 8.40 -1.02
C THR A 182 16.00 8.15 -2.37
N ALA A 183 15.25 7.86 -3.42
CA ALA A 183 15.81 7.70 -4.76
C ALA A 183 16.43 9.00 -5.29
N ALA A 184 15.75 10.15 -5.10
CA ALA A 184 16.26 11.46 -5.51
C ALA A 184 17.52 11.84 -4.75
N ASP A 185 17.54 11.67 -3.42
CA ASP A 185 18.69 11.94 -2.56
C ASP A 185 19.90 11.08 -2.92
N TYR A 186 19.66 9.80 -3.22
CA TYR A 186 20.71 8.90 -3.67
C TYR A 186 21.31 9.34 -5.00
N ILE A 187 20.47 9.70 -6.00
CA ILE A 187 20.91 10.23 -7.29
C ILE A 187 21.73 11.51 -7.09
N ALA A 188 21.25 12.44 -6.26
CA ALA A 188 21.96 13.68 -5.95
C ALA A 188 23.34 13.43 -5.33
N GLY A 189 23.44 12.47 -4.41
CA GLY A 189 24.72 12.06 -3.83
C GLY A 189 25.71 11.48 -4.85
N LYS A 190 25.22 10.89 -5.96
CA LYS A 190 26.05 10.38 -7.06
C LYS A 190 26.36 11.44 -8.12
N LEU A 191 25.60 12.52 -8.19
CA LEU A 191 25.74 13.63 -9.15
C LEU A 191 25.93 14.96 -8.40
N PRO A 192 27.03 15.16 -7.68
CA PRO A 192 27.26 16.37 -6.87
C PRO A 192 27.32 17.65 -7.71
N ASP A 193 27.68 17.55 -8.99
CA ASP A 193 27.71 18.67 -9.93
C ASP A 193 26.38 18.87 -10.67
N GLY A 194 25.37 18.07 -10.33
CA GLY A 194 24.07 18.06 -10.99
C GLY A 194 24.05 17.23 -12.27
N GLY A 195 22.90 17.29 -12.97
CA GLY A 195 22.71 16.59 -14.25
C GLY A 195 21.25 16.41 -14.61
N LYS A 196 21.00 15.98 -15.85
CA LYS A 196 19.66 15.65 -16.32
C LYS A 196 19.21 14.31 -15.77
N VAL A 197 18.02 14.27 -15.22
CA VAL A 197 17.40 13.05 -14.70
C VAL A 197 16.08 12.76 -15.45
N ALA A 198 15.73 11.49 -15.54
CA ALA A 198 14.45 11.06 -16.10
C ALA A 198 13.75 10.10 -15.14
N MET A 199 12.42 10.03 -15.20
CA MET A 199 11.62 9.12 -14.38
C MET A 199 10.76 8.21 -15.27
N ILE A 200 10.73 6.91 -14.93
CA ILE A 200 9.79 5.93 -15.48
C ILE A 200 8.78 5.60 -14.40
N GLU A 201 7.52 5.94 -14.67
CA GLU A 201 6.44 5.86 -13.71
C GLU A 201 5.66 4.56 -13.85
N GLY A 202 5.06 4.12 -12.72
CA GLY A 202 4.12 3.02 -12.68
C GLY A 202 2.75 3.36 -13.28
N ASP A 203 1.72 2.62 -12.89
CA ASP A 203 0.36 2.87 -13.34
C ASP A 203 -0.20 4.15 -12.67
N PRO A 204 -0.78 5.08 -13.46
CA PRO A 204 -1.31 6.35 -12.93
C PRO A 204 -2.45 6.19 -11.90
N GLY A 205 -3.10 5.02 -11.84
CA GLY A 205 -4.14 4.71 -10.86
C GLY A 205 -3.61 4.13 -9.55
N SER A 206 -2.33 3.78 -9.49
CA SER A 206 -1.67 3.22 -8.31
C SER A 206 -1.23 4.31 -7.34
N SER A 207 -1.55 4.16 -6.06
CA SER A 207 -1.09 5.08 -5.01
C SER A 207 0.43 5.07 -4.88
N ASN A 208 1.08 3.92 -5.07
CA ASN A 208 2.54 3.83 -5.05
C ASN A 208 3.16 4.66 -6.18
N ALA A 209 2.62 4.59 -7.41
CA ALA A 209 3.14 5.38 -8.53
C ALA A 209 3.03 6.89 -8.25
N ILE A 210 1.86 7.33 -7.77
CA ILE A 210 1.61 8.73 -7.43
C ILE A 210 2.57 9.18 -6.32
N ASN A 211 2.59 8.48 -5.19
CA ASN A 211 3.35 8.89 -4.01
C ASN A 211 4.88 8.81 -4.25
N ARG A 212 5.37 7.78 -4.93
CA ARG A 212 6.80 7.69 -5.32
C ARG A 212 7.19 8.84 -6.27
N GLY A 213 6.33 9.18 -7.24
CA GLY A 213 6.54 10.30 -8.15
C GLY A 213 6.56 11.66 -7.44
N ASP A 214 5.59 11.88 -6.56
CA ASP A 214 5.48 13.10 -5.76
C ASP A 214 6.68 13.26 -4.82
N GLY A 215 7.08 12.18 -4.15
CA GLY A 215 8.25 12.17 -3.27
C GLY A 215 9.55 12.47 -4.01
N PHE A 216 9.77 11.83 -5.17
CA PHE A 216 10.91 12.09 -6.03
C PHE A 216 10.96 13.55 -6.48
N THR A 217 9.86 14.05 -7.03
CA THR A 217 9.75 15.42 -7.55
C THR A 217 9.88 16.47 -6.43
N ALA A 218 9.36 16.17 -5.22
CA ALA A 218 9.49 17.05 -4.09
C ALA A 218 10.95 17.16 -3.63
N ALA A 219 11.66 16.02 -3.50
CA ALA A 219 13.05 16.00 -3.07
C ALA A 219 14.00 16.68 -4.09
N LEU A 220 13.70 16.60 -5.40
CA LEU A 220 14.50 17.31 -6.40
C LEU A 220 14.56 18.84 -6.17
N LYS A 221 13.60 19.44 -5.47
CA LYS A 221 13.61 20.87 -5.14
C LYS A 221 14.77 21.23 -4.19
N ASP A 222 15.21 20.27 -3.39
CA ASP A 222 16.35 20.44 -2.48
C ASP A 222 17.68 20.19 -3.21
N HIS A 223 17.63 19.71 -4.45
CA HIS A 223 18.77 19.40 -5.32
C HIS A 223 18.70 20.19 -6.64
N PRO A 224 18.81 21.53 -6.63
CA PRO A 224 18.57 22.40 -7.79
C PRO A 224 19.55 22.15 -8.98
N GLY A 225 20.63 21.38 -8.77
CA GLY A 225 21.51 20.93 -9.85
C GLY A 225 20.93 19.77 -10.67
N LEU A 226 19.91 19.07 -10.19
CA LEU A 226 19.24 18.00 -10.91
C LEU A 226 18.04 18.54 -11.70
N ASP A 227 18.00 18.27 -13.00
CA ASP A 227 16.96 18.72 -13.91
C ASP A 227 16.14 17.52 -14.40
N LEU A 228 14.86 17.42 -13.97
CA LEU A 228 13.95 16.38 -14.43
C LEU A 228 13.45 16.72 -15.86
N VAL A 229 14.15 16.19 -16.86
CA VAL A 229 13.89 16.49 -18.27
C VAL A 229 12.81 15.64 -18.92
N ALA A 230 12.45 14.51 -18.32
CA ALA A 230 11.43 13.59 -18.82
C ALA A 230 10.82 12.75 -17.71
N SER A 231 9.50 12.57 -17.76
CA SER A 231 8.76 11.62 -16.93
C SER A 231 7.65 10.99 -17.78
N GLN A 232 7.52 9.67 -17.74
CA GLN A 232 6.50 8.95 -18.49
C GLN A 232 6.16 7.61 -17.85
N THR A 233 4.85 7.27 -17.86
CA THR A 233 4.38 5.99 -17.35
C THR A 233 4.66 4.83 -18.31
N ALA A 234 5.19 3.76 -17.75
CA ALA A 234 5.28 2.44 -18.38
C ALA A 234 4.26 1.45 -17.79
N SER A 235 3.42 1.87 -16.83
CA SER A 235 2.34 1.07 -16.23
C SER A 235 2.83 -0.29 -15.70
N TRP A 236 3.99 -0.30 -15.03
CA TRP A 236 4.68 -1.47 -14.46
C TRP A 236 5.22 -2.48 -15.49
N ASP A 237 5.15 -2.15 -16.80
CA ASP A 237 5.58 -3.02 -17.89
C ASP A 237 7.05 -2.80 -18.27
N GLN A 238 7.84 -3.87 -18.21
CA GLN A 238 9.27 -3.85 -18.50
C GLN A 238 9.56 -3.48 -19.96
N THR A 239 8.78 -4.00 -20.92
CA THR A 239 8.99 -3.77 -22.35
C THR A 239 8.68 -2.32 -22.72
N LYS A 240 7.57 -1.76 -22.21
CA LYS A 240 7.25 -0.34 -22.36
C LYS A 240 8.32 0.55 -21.74
N ALA A 241 8.83 0.19 -20.57
CA ALA A 241 9.90 0.95 -19.92
C ALA A 241 11.16 1.00 -20.79
N GLN A 242 11.53 -0.10 -21.46
CA GLN A 242 12.65 -0.14 -22.40
C GLN A 242 12.42 0.78 -23.61
N GLU A 243 11.23 0.73 -24.20
CA GLU A 243 10.87 1.58 -25.37
C GLU A 243 10.89 3.07 -25.00
N ILE A 244 10.32 3.42 -23.85
CA ILE A 244 10.27 4.79 -23.33
C ILE A 244 11.70 5.29 -23.02
N ALA A 245 12.50 4.51 -22.30
CA ALA A 245 13.87 4.89 -21.97
C ALA A 245 14.73 5.05 -23.22
N THR A 246 14.55 4.21 -24.25
CA THR A 246 15.23 4.33 -25.54
C THR A 246 14.87 5.66 -26.22
N THR A 247 13.62 6.06 -26.16
CA THR A 247 13.12 7.32 -26.70
C THR A 247 13.67 8.52 -25.92
N MET A 248 13.65 8.46 -24.59
CA MET A 248 14.20 9.51 -23.71
C MET A 248 15.69 9.72 -23.94
N LEU A 249 16.48 8.64 -24.03
CA LEU A 249 17.91 8.68 -24.31
C LEU A 249 18.24 9.18 -25.72
N THR A 250 17.31 9.00 -26.67
CA THR A 250 17.48 9.53 -28.03
C THR A 250 17.21 11.02 -28.07
N ALA A 251 16.18 11.49 -27.35
CA ALA A 251 15.82 12.90 -27.26
C ALA A 251 16.78 13.71 -26.37
N ASN A 252 17.31 13.10 -25.34
CA ASN A 252 18.23 13.71 -24.37
C ASN A 252 19.44 12.76 -24.15
N PRO A 253 20.44 12.81 -25.05
CA PRO A 253 21.61 11.89 -24.97
C PRO A 253 22.49 12.11 -23.74
N ASP A 254 22.31 13.20 -23.03
CA ASP A 254 23.03 13.64 -21.83
C ASP A 254 22.25 13.38 -20.52
N ILE A 255 21.20 12.54 -20.54
CA ILE A 255 20.59 12.04 -19.31
C ILE A 255 21.67 11.31 -18.49
N ALA A 256 21.87 11.80 -17.25
CA ALA A 256 22.85 11.28 -16.31
C ALA A 256 22.25 10.21 -15.36
N ALA A 257 20.94 10.26 -15.11
CA ALA A 257 20.28 9.30 -14.24
C ALA A 257 18.85 8.99 -14.64
N PHE A 258 18.40 7.77 -14.30
CA PHE A 258 17.00 7.37 -14.29
C PHE A 258 16.58 6.97 -12.88
N TYR A 259 15.37 7.39 -12.49
CA TYR A 259 14.59 6.76 -11.45
C TYR A 259 13.47 5.94 -12.11
N SER A 260 13.37 4.68 -11.78
CA SER A 260 12.28 3.78 -12.17
C SER A 260 11.49 3.38 -10.93
N GLN A 261 10.19 3.58 -10.96
CA GLN A 261 9.35 3.38 -9.78
C GLN A 261 9.18 1.91 -9.36
N ASN A 262 9.69 0.95 -10.16
CA ASN A 262 9.92 -0.42 -9.73
C ASN A 262 11.10 -1.07 -10.48
N ASP A 263 11.60 -2.17 -9.96
CA ASP A 263 12.74 -2.88 -10.52
C ASP A 263 12.40 -3.61 -11.83
N GLY A 264 11.18 -4.07 -11.99
CA GLY A 264 10.74 -4.70 -13.25
C GLY A 264 10.89 -3.73 -14.43
N MET A 265 10.41 -2.50 -14.30
CA MET A 265 10.63 -1.45 -15.30
C MET A 265 12.09 -1.03 -15.38
N ALA A 266 12.81 -0.96 -14.26
CA ALA A 266 14.23 -0.62 -14.24
C ALA A 266 15.08 -1.59 -15.05
N LEU A 267 14.76 -2.88 -15.06
CA LEU A 267 15.43 -3.86 -15.94
C LEU A 267 15.20 -3.55 -17.43
N GLY A 268 14.04 -3.01 -17.78
CA GLY A 268 13.77 -2.49 -19.12
C GLY A 268 14.61 -1.25 -19.44
N VAL A 269 14.71 -0.30 -18.51
CA VAL A 269 15.57 0.88 -18.62
C VAL A 269 17.02 0.46 -18.79
N GLN A 270 17.50 -0.52 -18.00
CA GLN A 270 18.84 -1.06 -18.10
C GLN A 270 19.13 -1.60 -19.50
N ALA A 271 18.20 -2.35 -20.07
CA ALA A 271 18.35 -2.88 -21.44
C ALA A 271 18.46 -1.73 -22.48
N ALA A 272 17.78 -0.61 -22.31
CA ALA A 272 17.90 0.57 -23.17
C ALA A 272 19.27 1.27 -23.00
N ILE A 273 19.76 1.38 -21.76
CA ILE A 273 21.09 1.92 -21.43
C ILE A 273 22.18 1.06 -22.07
N ASP A 274 22.06 -0.28 -21.95
CA ASP A 274 23.02 -1.23 -22.53
C ASP A 274 23.06 -1.16 -24.06
N ALA A 275 21.91 -1.10 -24.71
CA ALA A 275 21.78 -0.98 -26.16
C ALA A 275 22.43 0.31 -26.70
N LYS A 276 22.53 1.36 -25.89
CA LYS A 276 23.20 2.63 -26.23
C LYS A 276 24.68 2.65 -25.87
N GLY A 277 25.23 1.60 -25.25
CA GLY A 277 26.62 1.55 -24.77
C GLY A 277 26.91 2.51 -23.61
N LEU A 278 25.89 2.75 -22.78
CA LEU A 278 25.95 3.67 -21.64
C LEU A 278 26.00 2.96 -20.28
N THR A 279 26.15 1.62 -20.27
CA THR A 279 26.29 0.81 -19.05
C THR A 279 27.40 1.36 -18.15
N GLY A 280 27.09 1.58 -16.89
CA GLY A 280 27.99 2.16 -15.90
C GLY A 280 28.27 3.68 -16.05
N LYS A 281 27.67 4.34 -17.05
CA LYS A 281 27.76 5.79 -17.26
C LYS A 281 26.50 6.54 -16.85
N VAL A 282 25.37 5.90 -16.96
CA VAL A 282 24.07 6.42 -16.53
C VAL A 282 23.71 5.75 -15.21
N ILE A 283 23.37 6.55 -14.22
CA ILE A 283 22.88 6.07 -12.93
C ILE A 283 21.47 5.54 -13.12
N LEU A 284 21.20 4.35 -12.61
CA LEU A 284 19.85 3.78 -12.58
C LEU A 284 19.49 3.43 -11.15
N VAL A 285 18.38 3.99 -10.67
CA VAL A 285 17.79 3.67 -9.36
C VAL A 285 16.40 3.12 -9.57
N GLY A 286 16.12 1.95 -9.03
CA GLY A 286 14.79 1.35 -9.03
C GLY A 286 14.16 1.33 -7.64
N THR A 287 13.11 0.54 -7.52
CA THR A 287 12.42 0.26 -6.27
C THR A 287 11.99 -1.21 -6.27
N ASP A 288 11.89 -1.85 -5.16
CA ASP A 288 11.48 -3.19 -4.75
C ASP A 288 12.61 -3.99 -4.13
N GLY A 289 13.80 -4.04 -4.74
CA GLY A 289 14.89 -4.92 -4.31
C GLY A 289 14.73 -6.36 -4.78
N ILE A 290 14.17 -6.60 -5.97
CA ILE A 290 14.00 -7.96 -6.49
C ILE A 290 15.35 -8.66 -6.73
N PRO A 291 15.42 -10.01 -6.63
CA PRO A 291 16.67 -10.74 -6.79
C PRO A 291 17.39 -10.45 -8.11
N GLN A 292 16.64 -10.27 -9.21
CA GLN A 292 17.22 -9.96 -10.51
C GLN A 292 17.89 -8.57 -10.54
N ALA A 293 17.28 -7.55 -9.93
CA ALA A 293 17.87 -6.22 -9.79
C ALA A 293 19.16 -6.28 -8.95
N LYS A 294 19.11 -6.95 -7.79
CA LYS A 294 20.28 -7.15 -6.92
C LYS A 294 21.43 -7.85 -7.65
N LYS A 295 21.13 -8.85 -8.49
CA LYS A 295 22.12 -9.51 -9.32
C LYS A 295 22.78 -8.53 -10.31
N GLN A 296 22.01 -7.65 -10.94
CA GLN A 296 22.52 -6.62 -11.86
C GLN A 296 23.32 -5.54 -11.10
N ILE A 297 22.91 -5.18 -9.89
CA ILE A 297 23.68 -4.28 -9.01
C ILE A 297 25.04 -4.91 -8.67
N GLN A 298 25.06 -6.18 -8.30
CA GLN A 298 26.29 -6.91 -8.00
C GLN A 298 27.23 -7.00 -9.21
N ALA A 299 26.68 -7.07 -10.42
CA ALA A 299 27.44 -7.06 -11.68
C ALA A 299 27.90 -5.66 -12.09
N GLY A 300 27.46 -4.59 -11.40
CA GLY A 300 27.80 -3.19 -11.73
C GLY A 300 27.07 -2.62 -12.94
N ALA A 301 26.05 -3.30 -13.45
CA ALA A 301 25.25 -2.84 -14.57
C ALA A 301 24.09 -1.92 -14.12
N TYR A 302 23.54 -2.16 -12.94
CA TYR A 302 22.47 -1.40 -12.30
C TYR A 302 23.03 -0.74 -11.03
N THR A 303 22.66 0.52 -10.77
CA THR A 303 23.36 1.29 -9.72
C THR A 303 22.84 0.98 -8.34
N ALA A 304 21.52 1.09 -8.12
CA ALA A 304 20.89 0.88 -6.83
C ALA A 304 19.37 0.65 -6.94
N THR A 305 18.79 0.04 -5.93
CA THR A 305 17.34 -0.03 -5.73
C THR A 305 16.98 0.43 -4.34
N VAL A 306 15.83 1.09 -4.17
CA VAL A 306 15.20 1.28 -2.86
C VAL A 306 14.47 -0.02 -2.53
N SER A 307 15.12 -0.87 -1.73
CA SER A 307 14.59 -2.19 -1.39
C SER A 307 13.46 -2.09 -0.38
N GLU A 308 12.35 -2.69 -0.69
CA GLU A 308 11.22 -2.94 0.20
C GLU A 308 11.35 -4.35 0.81
N LEU A 309 10.47 -4.68 1.76
CA LEU A 309 10.51 -5.93 2.50
C LEU A 309 9.18 -6.70 2.37
N PRO A 310 8.80 -7.14 1.15
CA PRO A 310 7.47 -7.72 0.92
C PRO A 310 7.21 -8.98 1.74
N THR A 311 8.22 -9.83 1.98
CA THR A 311 8.07 -11.00 2.85
C THR A 311 7.73 -10.59 4.30
N THR A 312 8.36 -9.51 4.80
CA THR A 312 8.03 -8.94 6.12
C THR A 312 6.65 -8.31 6.15
N GLU A 313 6.24 -7.64 5.06
CA GLU A 313 4.90 -7.03 4.95
C GLU A 313 3.80 -8.10 5.03
N GLY A 314 3.93 -9.17 4.23
CA GLY A 314 3.00 -10.29 4.26
C GLY A 314 2.91 -10.95 5.63
N ALA A 315 4.05 -11.23 6.28
CA ALA A 315 4.10 -11.80 7.62
C ALA A 315 3.48 -10.87 8.67
N THR A 316 3.82 -9.58 8.64
CA THR A 316 3.28 -8.58 9.55
C THR A 316 1.76 -8.41 9.39
N GLY A 317 1.25 -8.53 8.16
CA GLY A 317 -0.19 -8.53 7.89
C GLY A 317 -0.92 -9.63 8.66
N VAL A 318 -0.35 -10.84 8.73
CA VAL A 318 -0.89 -11.94 9.54
C VAL A 318 -0.89 -11.58 11.03
N ASP A 319 0.23 -11.06 11.54
CA ASP A 319 0.35 -10.66 12.94
C ASP A 319 -0.71 -9.62 13.32
N VAL A 320 -0.87 -8.58 12.50
CA VAL A 320 -1.88 -7.51 12.67
C VAL A 320 -3.29 -8.08 12.69
N ALA A 321 -3.61 -8.98 11.75
CA ALA A 321 -4.93 -9.64 11.72
C ALA A 321 -5.22 -10.39 13.01
N LEU A 322 -4.26 -11.13 13.53
CA LEU A 322 -4.41 -11.93 14.76
C LEU A 322 -4.50 -11.04 16.01
N TRP A 323 -3.73 -9.95 16.09
CA TRP A 323 -3.87 -8.98 17.20
C TRP A 323 -5.27 -8.35 17.23
N LEU A 324 -5.79 -7.95 16.08
CA LEU A 324 -7.16 -7.41 15.96
C LEU A 324 -8.21 -8.46 16.36
N LEU A 325 -8.07 -9.71 15.92
CA LEU A 325 -8.95 -10.82 16.29
C LEU A 325 -8.87 -11.19 17.79
N ALA A 326 -7.75 -10.87 18.42
CA ALA A 326 -7.58 -11.00 19.88
C ALA A 326 -8.11 -9.78 20.66
N GLY A 327 -8.64 -8.75 19.98
CA GLY A 327 -9.16 -7.52 20.60
C GLY A 327 -8.07 -6.55 21.05
N LYS A 328 -6.84 -6.67 20.53
CA LYS A 328 -5.75 -5.75 20.84
C LYS A 328 -5.85 -4.48 19.98
N GLN A 329 -5.46 -3.34 20.53
CA GLN A 329 -5.33 -2.10 19.77
C GLN A 329 -4.05 -2.13 18.94
N VAL A 330 -4.17 -1.72 17.65
CA VAL A 330 -3.06 -1.60 16.72
C VAL A 330 -3.00 -0.18 16.12
N PRO A 331 -1.83 0.31 15.69
CA PRO A 331 -1.74 1.57 14.96
C PRO A 331 -2.43 1.44 13.59
N ALA A 332 -2.93 2.55 13.06
CA ALA A 332 -3.49 2.59 11.70
C ALA A 332 -2.44 2.34 10.61
N TRP A 333 -1.18 2.54 10.93
CA TRP A 333 -0.06 2.28 10.05
C TRP A 333 1.05 1.51 10.77
N VAL A 334 1.34 0.30 10.31
CA VAL A 334 2.53 -0.45 10.68
C VAL A 334 3.57 -0.25 9.60
N ASP A 335 4.60 0.54 9.92
CA ASP A 335 5.64 0.95 8.99
C ASP A 335 6.67 -0.16 8.80
N VAL A 336 6.81 -0.61 7.57
CA VAL A 336 7.85 -1.55 7.15
C VAL A 336 8.90 -0.72 6.38
N PRO A 337 10.13 -0.58 6.88
CA PRO A 337 11.09 0.35 6.30
C PRO A 337 11.58 -0.10 4.93
N ALA A 338 11.83 0.88 4.05
CA ALA A 338 12.57 0.68 2.81
C ALA A 338 13.97 1.32 2.92
N PHE A 339 14.95 0.78 2.19
CA PHE A 339 16.34 1.24 2.27
C PHE A 339 17.10 1.03 0.96
N ILE A 340 18.18 1.78 0.75
CA ILE A 340 19.04 1.63 -0.44
C ILE A 340 19.85 0.34 -0.38
N VAL A 341 19.76 -0.41 -1.50
CA VAL A 341 20.67 -1.50 -1.83
C VAL A 341 21.49 -1.10 -3.07
N ASP A 342 22.78 -1.01 -2.91
CA ASP A 342 23.74 -0.66 -3.97
C ASP A 342 24.96 -1.59 -3.96
N GLY A 343 25.95 -1.32 -4.80
CA GLY A 343 27.16 -2.13 -4.90
C GLY A 343 27.96 -2.26 -3.60
N GLN A 344 27.74 -1.41 -2.59
CA GLN A 344 28.46 -1.47 -1.31
C GLN A 344 27.85 -2.49 -0.35
N ASN A 345 26.54 -2.69 -0.41
CA ASN A 345 25.81 -3.54 0.54
C ASN A 345 25.05 -4.72 -0.09
N VAL A 346 24.91 -4.78 -1.41
CA VAL A 346 24.12 -5.82 -2.10
C VAL A 346 24.51 -7.24 -1.72
N ALA A 347 25.77 -7.50 -1.38
CA ALA A 347 26.20 -8.83 -0.95
C ALA A 347 25.50 -9.32 0.35
N GLN A 348 25.04 -8.40 1.19
CA GLN A 348 24.32 -8.73 2.43
C GLN A 348 22.86 -9.14 2.15
N TYR A 349 22.34 -8.75 0.99
CA TYR A 349 20.95 -8.95 0.58
C TYR A 349 20.82 -9.82 -0.69
N ALA A 350 21.88 -10.57 -1.05
CA ALA A 350 21.97 -11.28 -2.33
C ALA A 350 20.96 -12.42 -2.49
N THR A 351 20.39 -12.95 -1.40
CA THR A 351 19.48 -14.09 -1.42
C THR A 351 18.07 -13.67 -0.98
N GLY A 352 17.11 -13.84 -1.89
CA GLY A 352 15.68 -13.60 -1.59
C GLY A 352 15.32 -12.11 -1.44
N MET A 353 14.09 -11.87 -1.02
CA MET A 353 13.60 -10.58 -0.53
C MET A 353 13.30 -10.77 0.98
N PRO A 354 13.91 -9.98 1.85
CA PRO A 354 13.72 -10.09 3.30
C PRO A 354 12.32 -9.70 3.76
#